data_a1a8841334dc83275164000ed34ddcd2
#
_entry.id   a1a8841334dc83275164000ed34ddcd2
#
_cell.length_a   1.000
_cell.length_b   1.000
_cell.length_c   1.000
_cell.angle_alpha   90.00
_cell.angle_beta   90.00
_cell.angle_gamma   90.00
#
_symmetry.space_group_name_H-M   'P 1'
#
loop_
_entity.id
_entity.type
_entity.pdbx_description
1 polymer ?
#
loop_
_entity_poly.entity_id
_entity_poly.type
_entity_poly.pdbx_seq_one_letter_code
_entity_poly.pdbx_strand_id
1 'polypeptide(L)'
;MCYDDNARPPLPPGTAGEAHGEDIILEAADGNRFAAYVARPGTPGGAQVIIFPDVRGLHQFYKELALRFAEVGITALVLDYFGRTAGIGSRDDTFDFMPHVQQIQLETLFADVASAGAYLRTGEGATRATFTVGFCMGGMLSFVSGTQDFGWAGVMGFYAGMSRNFSGRGTLLEQADRIKYPVLGLFGGADQSIPTENVRRFEEQLAKAGVENEIVIYPGAPHSFFDRRAMDYAAASADAWQRVLAFIAAHT
;
A
#
# COMPACT_ATOMS: atom_id res chain seq x y z
N MET A 1 1.96 -5.22 19.13
CA MET A 1 1.85 -5.80 17.78
C MET A 1 0.93 -4.92 16.95
N CYS A 2 1.27 -4.68 15.70
CA CYS A 2 0.53 -3.77 14.83
C CYS A 2 -0.61 -4.46 14.04
N TYR A 3 -0.76 -5.76 14.15
CA TYR A 3 -1.67 -6.59 13.36
C TYR A 3 -2.29 -7.72 14.21
N ASP A 4 -3.32 -8.36 13.66
CA ASP A 4 -3.95 -9.57 14.17
C ASP A 4 -4.08 -10.53 12.97
N ASP A 5 -3.59 -11.75 13.11
CA ASP A 5 -3.52 -12.73 12.02
C ASP A 5 -4.93 -13.21 11.58
N ASN A 6 -5.92 -13.05 12.46
CA ASN A 6 -7.32 -13.34 12.16
C ASN A 6 -8.13 -12.10 11.69
N ALA A 7 -7.51 -10.92 11.62
CA ALA A 7 -8.19 -9.73 11.13
C ALA A 7 -8.65 -9.91 9.67
N ARG A 8 -9.79 -9.30 9.36
CA ARG A 8 -10.32 -9.24 7.99
C ARG A 8 -10.40 -7.78 7.56
N PRO A 9 -10.08 -7.48 6.30
CA PRO A 9 -10.21 -6.13 5.80
C PRO A 9 -11.67 -5.68 5.84
N PRO A 10 -11.94 -4.40 6.20
CA PRO A 10 -13.28 -3.85 6.17
C PRO A 10 -13.85 -3.91 4.75
N LEU A 11 -15.18 -4.05 4.67
CA LEU A 11 -15.87 -4.07 3.40
C LEU A 11 -15.82 -2.68 2.74
N PRO A 12 -15.60 -2.60 1.42
CA PRO A 12 -15.74 -1.35 0.70
C PRO A 12 -17.22 -0.91 0.67
N PRO A 13 -17.50 0.39 0.50
CA PRO A 13 -18.86 0.86 0.34
C PRO A 13 -19.46 0.38 -0.99
N GLY A 14 -20.78 0.15 -1.01
CA GLY A 14 -21.51 -0.25 -2.20
C GLY A 14 -21.81 -1.75 -2.28
N THR A 15 -22.24 -2.19 -3.46
CA THR A 15 -22.56 -3.60 -3.73
C THR A 15 -21.31 -4.31 -4.23
N ALA A 16 -20.93 -5.40 -3.59
CA ALA A 16 -19.81 -6.24 -4.01
C ALA A 16 -20.09 -6.88 -5.38
N GLY A 17 -19.19 -6.66 -6.33
CA GLY A 17 -19.17 -7.35 -7.62
C GLY A 17 -18.44 -8.68 -7.56
N GLU A 18 -18.43 -9.41 -8.68
CA GLU A 18 -17.60 -10.62 -8.82
C GLU A 18 -16.11 -10.26 -8.76
N ALA A 19 -15.34 -11.06 -8.02
CA ALA A 19 -13.89 -10.92 -7.91
C ALA A 19 -13.22 -12.30 -7.95
N HIS A 20 -12.11 -12.39 -8.68
CA HIS A 20 -11.30 -13.59 -8.80
C HIS A 20 -9.87 -13.29 -8.45
N GLY A 21 -9.25 -14.11 -7.60
CA GLY A 21 -7.87 -13.93 -7.17
C GLY A 21 -7.01 -15.15 -7.41
N GLU A 22 -5.74 -14.91 -7.70
CA GLU A 22 -4.77 -15.98 -7.94
C GLU A 22 -3.39 -15.61 -7.40
N ASP A 23 -2.68 -16.60 -6.87
CA ASP A 23 -1.26 -16.49 -6.54
C ASP A 23 -0.42 -16.57 -7.82
N ILE A 24 0.51 -15.65 -7.98
CA ILE A 24 1.43 -15.58 -9.11
C ILE A 24 2.86 -15.43 -8.65
N ILE A 25 3.80 -15.69 -9.55
CA ILE A 25 5.23 -15.42 -9.33
C ILE A 25 5.65 -14.41 -10.38
N LEU A 26 6.26 -13.32 -9.92
CA LEU A 26 6.86 -12.30 -10.78
C LEU A 26 8.37 -12.42 -10.75
N GLU A 27 9.01 -11.89 -11.80
CA GLU A 27 10.45 -11.81 -11.91
C GLU A 27 10.85 -10.37 -12.19
N ALA A 28 11.74 -9.84 -11.37
CA ALA A 28 12.30 -8.51 -11.53
C ALA A 28 13.44 -8.52 -12.58
N ALA A 29 13.79 -7.35 -13.09
CA ALA A 29 14.82 -7.19 -14.13
C ALA A 29 16.21 -7.73 -13.73
N ASP A 30 16.48 -7.86 -12.44
CA ASP A 30 17.73 -8.43 -11.89
C ASP A 30 17.62 -9.95 -11.62
N GLY A 31 16.54 -10.59 -12.09
CA GLY A 31 16.31 -12.04 -11.95
C GLY A 31 15.72 -12.48 -10.61
N ASN A 32 15.42 -11.54 -9.69
CA ASN A 32 14.73 -11.90 -8.46
C ASN A 32 13.31 -12.40 -8.74
N ARG A 33 12.97 -13.55 -8.18
CA ARG A 33 11.61 -14.09 -8.23
C ARG A 33 10.91 -13.88 -6.89
N PHE A 34 9.70 -13.35 -6.93
CA PHE A 34 8.92 -13.07 -5.74
C PHE A 34 7.45 -13.46 -5.93
N ALA A 35 6.81 -13.83 -4.83
CA ALA A 35 5.38 -14.11 -4.81
C ALA A 35 4.59 -12.82 -4.92
N ALA A 36 3.45 -12.89 -5.60
CA ALA A 36 2.44 -11.84 -5.64
C ALA A 36 1.06 -12.48 -5.68
N TYR A 37 0.04 -11.70 -5.36
CA TYR A 37 -1.35 -12.10 -5.50
C TYR A 37 -2.09 -11.06 -6.32
N VAL A 38 -2.82 -11.48 -7.36
CA VAL A 38 -3.61 -10.58 -8.18
C VAL A 38 -5.08 -10.91 -8.05
N ALA A 39 -5.89 -9.89 -7.79
CA ALA A 39 -7.35 -9.98 -7.80
C ALA A 39 -7.91 -9.14 -8.95
N ARG A 40 -8.81 -9.75 -9.73
CA ARG A 40 -9.44 -9.13 -10.90
C ARG A 40 -10.95 -9.05 -10.70
N PRO A 41 -11.57 -7.92 -11.02
CA PRO A 41 -13.01 -7.78 -11.01
C PRO A 41 -13.63 -8.50 -12.21
N GLY A 42 -14.89 -8.98 -12.05
CA GLY A 42 -15.68 -9.51 -13.18
C GLY A 42 -15.97 -8.43 -14.22
N THR A 43 -16.10 -7.17 -13.80
CA THR A 43 -16.24 -6.00 -14.68
C THR A 43 -15.17 -4.97 -14.31
N PRO A 44 -14.06 -4.88 -15.04
CA PRO A 44 -12.98 -3.96 -14.74
C PRO A 44 -13.34 -2.49 -15.00
N GLY A 45 -12.94 -1.63 -14.07
CA GLY A 45 -12.95 -0.16 -14.22
C GLY A 45 -11.69 0.40 -14.87
N GLY A 46 -11.52 1.72 -14.81
CA GLY A 46 -10.38 2.46 -15.37
C GLY A 46 -9.12 2.46 -14.49
N ALA A 47 -9.17 1.87 -13.29
CA ALA A 47 -8.10 1.92 -12.30
C ALA A 47 -7.55 0.54 -11.94
N GLN A 48 -6.31 0.53 -11.47
CA GLN A 48 -5.65 -0.62 -10.88
C GLN A 48 -4.72 -0.19 -9.74
N VAL A 49 -4.48 -1.06 -8.77
CA VAL A 49 -3.70 -0.72 -7.57
C VAL A 49 -2.65 -1.77 -7.25
N ILE A 50 -1.46 -1.31 -6.82
CA ILE A 50 -0.45 -2.15 -6.17
C ILE A 50 -0.59 -1.94 -4.67
N ILE A 51 -0.81 -3.03 -3.93
CA ILE A 51 -0.91 -3.04 -2.48
C ILE A 51 0.47 -3.37 -1.89
N PHE A 52 0.96 -2.47 -1.04
CA PHE A 52 2.16 -2.64 -0.25
C PHE A 52 1.77 -3.12 1.16
N PRO A 53 1.96 -4.40 1.49
CA PRO A 53 1.62 -4.96 2.79
C PRO A 53 2.35 -4.28 3.96
N ASP A 54 1.93 -4.59 5.18
CA ASP A 54 2.73 -4.28 6.37
C ASP A 54 3.96 -5.21 6.49
N VAL A 55 4.54 -5.28 7.66
CA VAL A 55 5.74 -6.10 7.92
C VAL A 55 5.55 -7.61 7.72
N ARG A 56 4.31 -8.10 7.62
CA ARG A 56 4.02 -9.52 7.37
C ARG A 56 4.26 -9.94 5.91
N GLY A 57 4.39 -8.99 4.96
CA GLY A 57 4.49 -9.30 3.53
C GLY A 57 3.17 -9.80 2.95
N LEU A 58 3.21 -10.75 2.03
CA LEU A 58 2.04 -11.29 1.32
C LEU A 58 1.17 -12.18 2.24
N HIS A 59 0.70 -11.60 3.35
CA HIS A 59 -0.20 -12.24 4.30
C HIS A 59 -1.64 -12.34 3.79
N GLN A 60 -2.42 -13.29 4.32
CA GLN A 60 -3.82 -13.55 3.91
C GLN A 60 -4.71 -12.30 3.97
N PHE A 61 -4.53 -11.42 4.96
CA PHE A 61 -5.25 -10.16 5.06
C PHE A 61 -5.16 -9.32 3.77
N TYR A 62 -3.96 -9.23 3.18
CA TYR A 62 -3.76 -8.43 1.97
C TYR A 62 -4.28 -9.10 0.70
N LYS A 63 -4.29 -10.43 0.64
CA LYS A 63 -4.97 -11.17 -0.43
C LYS A 63 -6.48 -10.91 -0.40
N GLU A 64 -7.08 -10.93 0.77
CA GLU A 64 -8.49 -10.58 0.96
C GLU A 64 -8.76 -9.10 0.66
N LEU A 65 -7.86 -8.19 1.04
CA LEU A 65 -7.98 -6.78 0.69
C LEU A 65 -7.94 -6.55 -0.82
N ALA A 66 -7.10 -7.30 -1.55
CA ALA A 66 -7.09 -7.25 -3.01
C ALA A 66 -8.43 -7.66 -3.61
N LEU A 67 -9.08 -8.69 -3.06
CA LEU A 67 -10.45 -9.07 -3.46
C LEU A 67 -11.44 -7.94 -3.17
N ARG A 68 -11.31 -7.21 -2.04
CA ARG A 68 -12.18 -6.06 -1.75
C ARG A 68 -12.05 -4.93 -2.78
N PHE A 69 -10.84 -4.67 -3.28
CA PHE A 69 -10.65 -3.74 -4.40
C PHE A 69 -11.29 -4.27 -5.69
N ALA A 70 -11.12 -5.56 -5.98
CA ALA A 70 -11.71 -6.17 -7.17
C ALA A 70 -13.25 -6.15 -7.12
N GLU A 71 -13.87 -6.35 -5.97
CA GLU A 71 -15.33 -6.26 -5.77
C GLU A 71 -15.91 -4.89 -6.15
N VAL A 72 -15.09 -3.84 -6.16
CA VAL A 72 -15.50 -2.47 -6.58
C VAL A 72 -14.91 -2.06 -7.94
N GLY A 73 -14.50 -3.03 -8.75
CA GLY A 73 -14.08 -2.80 -10.13
C GLY A 73 -12.59 -2.43 -10.31
N ILE A 74 -11.78 -2.50 -9.26
CA ILE A 74 -10.37 -2.12 -9.29
C ILE A 74 -9.49 -3.37 -9.27
N THR A 75 -8.73 -3.61 -10.33
CA THR A 75 -7.72 -4.69 -10.33
C THR A 75 -6.66 -4.40 -9.29
N ALA A 76 -6.36 -5.36 -8.41
CA ALA A 76 -5.39 -5.18 -7.33
C ALA A 76 -4.29 -6.24 -7.36
N LEU A 77 -3.06 -5.82 -7.17
CA LEU A 77 -1.90 -6.70 -7.04
C LEU A 77 -1.20 -6.45 -5.71
N VAL A 78 -1.01 -7.49 -4.93
CA VAL A 78 -0.22 -7.47 -3.69
C VAL A 78 1.14 -8.07 -3.98
N LEU A 79 2.22 -7.36 -3.67
CA LEU A 79 3.58 -7.89 -3.82
C LEU A 79 4.14 -8.41 -2.49
N ASP A 80 5.00 -9.43 -2.55
CA ASP A 80 5.78 -9.88 -1.41
C ASP A 80 7.17 -9.22 -1.41
N TYR A 81 7.59 -8.70 -0.26
CA TYR A 81 8.91 -8.05 -0.12
C TYR A 81 10.07 -9.03 0.03
N PHE A 82 9.76 -10.29 0.38
CA PHE A 82 10.74 -11.21 0.96
C PHE A 82 11.23 -12.28 -0.02
N GLY A 83 10.89 -12.15 -1.30
CA GLY A 83 11.40 -13.05 -2.33
C GLY A 83 12.92 -13.14 -2.35
N ARG A 84 13.60 -12.02 -2.09
CA ARG A 84 15.08 -11.93 -2.08
C ARG A 84 15.75 -12.61 -0.87
N THR A 85 15.08 -12.65 0.25
CA THR A 85 15.67 -13.07 1.53
C THR A 85 15.07 -14.36 2.09
N ALA A 86 13.81 -14.65 1.76
CA ALA A 86 13.10 -15.84 2.21
C ALA A 86 12.63 -16.74 1.05
N GLY A 87 12.89 -16.35 -0.19
CA GLY A 87 12.40 -17.06 -1.37
C GLY A 87 10.88 -17.05 -1.50
N ILE A 88 10.35 -17.93 -2.35
CA ILE A 88 8.93 -18.10 -2.57
C ILE A 88 8.37 -19.05 -1.51
N GLY A 89 7.37 -18.60 -0.75
CA GLY A 89 6.76 -19.40 0.31
C GLY A 89 5.57 -18.68 0.94
N SER A 90 4.90 -19.35 1.87
CA SER A 90 3.82 -18.76 2.66
C SER A 90 4.35 -17.65 3.58
N ARG A 91 3.52 -16.63 3.78
CA ARG A 91 3.72 -15.57 4.78
C ARG A 91 2.57 -15.66 5.78
N ASP A 92 2.48 -16.82 6.43
CA ASP A 92 1.51 -17.09 7.48
C ASP A 92 2.02 -16.62 8.85
N ASP A 93 1.24 -16.89 9.89
CA ASP A 93 1.47 -16.48 11.28
C ASP A 93 2.77 -17.03 11.87
N THR A 94 3.39 -18.05 11.24
CA THR A 94 4.65 -18.66 11.69
C THR A 94 5.87 -18.04 11.04
N PHE A 95 5.69 -17.17 10.04
CA PHE A 95 6.78 -16.54 9.33
C PHE A 95 7.46 -15.45 10.17
N ASP A 96 8.74 -15.67 10.52
CA ASP A 96 9.54 -14.65 11.20
C ASP A 96 10.01 -13.57 10.22
N PHE A 97 9.20 -12.54 10.05
CA PHE A 97 9.44 -11.46 9.10
C PHE A 97 10.56 -10.49 9.51
N MET A 98 10.85 -10.34 10.82
CA MET A 98 11.75 -9.27 11.29
C MET A 98 13.18 -9.34 10.72
N PRO A 99 13.84 -10.51 10.64
CA PRO A 99 15.15 -10.61 10.00
C PRO A 99 15.13 -10.19 8.52
N HIS A 100 14.02 -10.44 7.82
CA HIS A 100 13.85 -10.09 6.41
C HIS A 100 13.56 -8.61 6.21
N VAL A 101 12.74 -8.01 7.07
CA VAL A 101 12.48 -6.57 7.08
C VAL A 101 13.76 -5.75 7.24
N GLN A 102 14.71 -6.23 8.05
CA GLN A 102 16.00 -5.56 8.26
C GLN A 102 16.91 -5.61 7.03
N GLN A 103 16.67 -6.53 6.10
CA GLN A 103 17.44 -6.72 4.88
C GLN A 103 16.84 -6.02 3.65
N ILE A 104 15.69 -5.36 3.77
CA ILE A 104 15.07 -4.64 2.66
C ILE A 104 16.01 -3.52 2.19
N GLN A 105 16.32 -3.53 0.89
CA GLN A 105 17.06 -2.49 0.19
C GLN A 105 16.13 -1.82 -0.83
N LEU A 106 16.01 -0.49 -0.80
CA LEU A 106 15.05 0.22 -1.65
C LEU A 106 15.34 0.04 -3.14
N GLU A 107 16.62 -0.02 -3.53
CA GLU A 107 17.01 -0.20 -4.92
C GLU A 107 16.48 -1.50 -5.52
N THR A 108 16.65 -2.59 -4.79
CA THR A 108 16.20 -3.91 -5.24
C THR A 108 14.69 -4.07 -5.09
N LEU A 109 14.09 -3.48 -4.05
CA LEU A 109 12.63 -3.42 -3.91
C LEU A 109 12.00 -2.67 -5.09
N PHE A 110 12.59 -1.56 -5.54
CA PHE A 110 12.08 -0.83 -6.69
C PHE A 110 12.14 -1.61 -8.00
N ALA A 111 13.08 -2.54 -8.16
CA ALA A 111 13.07 -3.48 -9.29
C ALA A 111 11.85 -4.43 -9.22
N ASP A 112 11.51 -4.91 -8.03
CA ASP A 112 10.31 -5.74 -7.81
C ASP A 112 9.02 -4.94 -8.06
N VAL A 113 8.95 -3.70 -7.57
CA VAL A 113 7.82 -2.78 -7.78
C VAL A 113 7.65 -2.44 -9.27
N ALA A 114 8.74 -2.19 -9.99
CA ALA A 114 8.70 -1.95 -11.43
C ALA A 114 8.11 -3.15 -12.18
N SER A 115 8.51 -4.38 -11.81
CA SER A 115 7.97 -5.61 -12.38
C SER A 115 6.47 -5.77 -12.09
N ALA A 116 6.03 -5.50 -10.87
CA ALA A 116 4.62 -5.52 -10.50
C ALA A 116 3.80 -4.50 -11.31
N GLY A 117 4.33 -3.27 -11.47
CA GLY A 117 3.71 -2.24 -12.30
C GLY A 117 3.65 -2.62 -13.78
N ALA A 118 4.72 -3.20 -14.32
CA ALA A 118 4.77 -3.69 -15.70
C ALA A 118 3.74 -4.79 -15.93
N TYR A 119 3.62 -5.73 -14.99
CA TYR A 119 2.61 -6.80 -15.07
C TYR A 119 1.18 -6.25 -15.15
N LEU A 120 0.82 -5.31 -14.29
CA LEU A 120 -0.53 -4.70 -14.31
C LEU A 120 -0.82 -3.94 -15.61
N ARG A 121 0.20 -3.39 -16.26
CA ARG A 121 0.07 -2.63 -17.51
C ARG A 121 0.11 -3.50 -18.77
N THR A 122 -0.07 -4.81 -18.65
CA THR A 122 -0.20 -5.71 -19.82
C THR A 122 -1.65 -5.80 -20.29
N GLY A 123 -1.84 -6.07 -21.58
CA GLY A 123 -3.17 -6.25 -22.16
C GLY A 123 -4.13 -5.09 -21.88
N GLU A 124 -5.30 -5.39 -21.38
CA GLU A 124 -6.32 -4.37 -21.03
C GLU A 124 -5.89 -3.43 -19.89
N GLY A 125 -4.91 -3.83 -19.06
CA GLY A 125 -4.35 -2.99 -18.01
C GLY A 125 -3.48 -1.83 -18.53
N ALA A 126 -3.06 -1.85 -19.78
CA ALA A 126 -2.15 -0.87 -20.35
C ALA A 126 -2.69 0.58 -20.31
N THR A 127 -4.00 0.75 -20.38
CA THR A 127 -4.67 2.06 -20.39
C THR A 127 -5.22 2.47 -19.04
N ARG A 128 -5.12 1.63 -18.00
CA ARG A 128 -5.66 1.92 -16.67
C ARG A 128 -4.73 2.78 -15.85
N ALA A 129 -5.28 3.72 -15.11
CA ALA A 129 -4.56 4.49 -14.12
C ALA A 129 -4.03 3.55 -13.01
N THR A 130 -2.74 3.61 -12.73
CA THR A 130 -2.09 2.73 -11.74
C THR A 130 -1.78 3.52 -10.48
N PHE A 131 -2.32 3.06 -9.35
CA PHE A 131 -2.11 3.64 -8.02
C PHE A 131 -1.27 2.70 -7.15
N THR A 132 -0.75 3.23 -6.06
CA THR A 132 -0.22 2.43 -4.95
C THR A 132 -1.00 2.69 -3.67
N VAL A 133 -1.18 1.68 -2.85
CA VAL A 133 -1.72 1.81 -1.48
C VAL A 133 -0.91 0.95 -0.54
N GLY A 134 -0.51 1.50 0.60
CA GLY A 134 0.31 0.75 1.55
C GLY A 134 -0.13 0.93 3.00
N PHE A 135 0.31 -0.01 3.84
CA PHE A 135 -0.11 -0.08 5.25
C PHE A 135 1.12 -0.19 6.16
N CYS A 136 1.21 0.62 7.21
CA CYS A 136 2.33 0.63 8.15
C CYS A 136 3.69 0.85 7.43
N MET A 137 4.56 -0.14 7.44
CA MET A 137 5.79 -0.15 6.65
C MET A 137 5.50 0.02 5.15
N GLY A 138 4.50 -0.70 4.64
CA GLY A 138 4.06 -0.59 3.25
C GLY A 138 3.51 0.78 2.91
N GLY A 139 2.88 1.48 3.85
CA GLY A 139 2.44 2.87 3.67
C GLY A 139 3.61 3.80 3.38
N MET A 140 4.70 3.66 4.14
CA MET A 140 5.94 4.37 3.86
C MET A 140 6.52 3.97 2.50
N LEU A 141 6.59 2.67 2.19
CA LEU A 141 7.13 2.18 0.91
C LEU A 141 6.29 2.64 -0.29
N SER A 142 4.96 2.72 -0.15
CA SER A 142 4.07 3.31 -1.15
C SER A 142 4.44 4.77 -1.44
N PHE A 143 4.58 5.61 -0.41
CA PHE A 143 4.98 7.00 -0.58
C PHE A 143 6.40 7.15 -1.15
N VAL A 144 7.37 6.37 -0.66
CA VAL A 144 8.75 6.41 -1.17
C VAL A 144 8.82 5.92 -2.63
N SER A 145 7.97 5.00 -3.06
CA SER A 145 7.86 4.62 -4.48
C SER A 145 7.46 5.80 -5.36
N GLY A 146 6.73 6.77 -4.80
CA GLY A 146 6.35 8.02 -5.47
C GLY A 146 7.52 8.95 -5.77
N THR A 147 8.71 8.70 -5.24
CA THR A 147 9.93 9.44 -5.59
C THR A 147 10.57 8.96 -6.90
N GLN A 148 10.11 7.83 -7.44
CA GLN A 148 10.61 7.22 -8.67
C GLN A 148 9.68 7.52 -9.86
N ASP A 149 10.19 7.35 -11.08
CA ASP A 149 9.43 7.57 -12.32
C ASP A 149 8.67 6.29 -12.75
N PHE A 150 7.79 5.81 -11.89
CA PHE A 150 6.99 4.62 -12.19
C PHE A 150 5.70 4.92 -12.96
N GLY A 151 5.34 6.19 -13.14
CA GLY A 151 4.10 6.59 -13.82
C GLY A 151 2.85 6.22 -13.02
N TRP A 152 2.88 6.45 -11.70
CA TRP A 152 1.69 6.29 -10.86
C TRP A 152 0.69 7.41 -11.12
N ALA A 153 -0.59 7.12 -11.02
CA ALA A 153 -1.63 8.14 -11.00
C ALA A 153 -1.77 8.79 -9.60
N GLY A 154 -1.37 8.07 -8.56
CA GLY A 154 -1.33 8.57 -7.20
C GLY A 154 -0.75 7.54 -6.23
N VAL A 155 -0.32 7.99 -5.05
CA VAL A 155 0.24 7.14 -3.99
C VAL A 155 -0.54 7.32 -2.70
N MET A 156 -0.94 6.22 -2.07
CA MET A 156 -1.77 6.22 -0.88
C MET A 156 -1.10 5.47 0.26
N GLY A 157 -1.27 5.94 1.50
CA GLY A 157 -0.67 5.29 2.65
C GLY A 157 -1.51 5.40 3.91
N PHE A 158 -1.69 4.26 4.58
CA PHE A 158 -2.33 4.15 5.89
C PHE A 158 -1.27 4.07 6.98
N TYR A 159 -1.40 4.92 8.01
CA TYR A 159 -0.50 4.93 9.18
C TYR A 159 0.96 4.65 8.81
N ALA A 160 1.44 5.35 7.78
CA ALA A 160 2.78 5.20 7.24
C ALA A 160 3.85 5.62 8.25
N GLY A 161 4.81 4.73 8.52
CA GLY A 161 5.94 5.03 9.40
C GLY A 161 6.84 6.11 8.81
N MET A 162 7.21 7.14 9.60
CA MET A 162 7.91 8.32 9.08
C MET A 162 9.39 8.37 9.46
N SER A 163 9.81 7.59 10.44
CA SER A 163 11.15 7.70 11.04
C SER A 163 12.15 6.65 10.54
N ARG A 164 11.68 5.62 9.82
CA ARG A 164 12.57 4.56 9.34
C ARG A 164 13.36 5.03 8.12
N ASN A 165 14.66 4.74 8.12
CA ASN A 165 15.55 5.00 7.00
C ASN A 165 15.99 3.66 6.39
N PHE A 166 15.47 3.33 5.22
CA PHE A 166 15.90 2.17 4.46
C PHE A 166 17.07 2.54 3.54
N SER A 167 18.08 1.71 3.50
CA SER A 167 19.24 1.86 2.60
C SER A 167 19.98 3.20 2.71
N GLY A 168 19.88 3.89 3.85
CA GLY A 168 20.55 5.19 4.05
C GLY A 168 20.02 6.34 3.17
N ARG A 169 18.86 6.18 2.52
CA ARG A 169 18.28 7.21 1.63
C ARG A 169 17.51 8.32 2.33
N GLY A 170 17.43 8.25 3.64
CA GLY A 170 16.66 9.18 4.47
C GLY A 170 15.30 8.60 4.89
N THR A 171 14.70 9.26 5.85
CA THR A 171 13.34 8.98 6.33
C THR A 171 12.29 9.45 5.32
N LEU A 172 11.02 9.07 5.50
CA LEU A 172 9.93 9.57 4.65
C LEU A 172 9.85 11.10 4.69
N LEU A 173 10.04 11.70 5.87
CA LEU A 173 10.04 13.16 6.00
C LEU A 173 11.16 13.84 5.20
N GLU A 174 12.34 13.24 5.11
CA GLU A 174 13.47 13.76 4.35
C GLU A 174 13.34 13.56 2.83
N GLN A 175 12.37 12.74 2.39
CA GLN A 175 12.12 12.43 1.00
C GLN A 175 10.78 12.99 0.47
N ALA A 176 9.99 13.62 1.32
CA ALA A 176 8.64 14.08 0.98
C ALA A 176 8.62 15.05 -0.21
N ASP A 177 9.61 15.91 -0.32
CA ASP A 177 9.78 16.90 -1.41
C ASP A 177 10.16 16.28 -2.76
N ARG A 178 10.47 14.97 -2.79
CA ARG A 178 10.81 14.22 -4.02
C ARG A 178 9.63 13.41 -4.56
N ILE A 179 8.51 13.36 -3.84
CA ILE A 179 7.29 12.67 -4.30
C ILE A 179 6.73 13.44 -5.50
N LYS A 180 6.43 12.73 -6.58
CA LYS A 180 6.07 13.30 -7.89
C LYS A 180 4.59 13.18 -8.23
N TYR A 181 3.83 12.46 -7.43
CA TYR A 181 2.44 12.08 -7.69
C TYR A 181 1.52 12.58 -6.59
N PRO A 182 0.22 12.77 -6.87
CA PRO A 182 -0.78 13.06 -5.85
C PRO A 182 -0.70 12.08 -4.67
N VAL A 183 -0.91 12.59 -3.46
CA VAL A 183 -0.75 11.84 -2.20
C VAL A 183 -2.05 11.79 -1.42
N LEU A 184 -2.48 10.60 -0.98
CA LEU A 184 -3.50 10.43 0.05
C LEU A 184 -2.86 9.77 1.29
N GLY A 185 -2.86 10.46 2.41
CA GLY A 185 -2.34 9.96 3.69
C GLY A 185 -3.42 9.84 4.76
N LEU A 186 -3.56 8.64 5.34
CA LEU A 186 -4.62 8.30 6.30
C LEU A 186 -3.98 7.85 7.62
N PHE A 187 -4.10 8.67 8.67
CA PHE A 187 -3.36 8.49 9.92
C PHE A 187 -4.28 8.45 11.14
N GLY A 188 -3.87 7.69 12.16
CA GLY A 188 -4.55 7.67 13.44
C GLY A 188 -4.06 8.80 14.36
N GLY A 189 -4.98 9.57 14.94
CA GLY A 189 -4.65 10.66 15.87
C GLY A 189 -4.18 10.19 17.26
N ALA A 190 -4.41 8.92 17.60
CA ALA A 190 -3.91 8.29 18.83
C ALA A 190 -2.80 7.24 18.53
N ASP A 191 -2.19 7.30 17.36
CA ASP A 191 -1.05 6.43 17.01
C ASP A 191 0.20 6.87 17.79
N GLN A 192 0.63 6.05 18.74
CA GLN A 192 1.80 6.34 19.57
C GLN A 192 3.13 6.20 18.81
N SER A 193 3.15 5.50 17.68
CA SER A 193 4.34 5.29 16.85
C SER A 193 4.52 6.37 15.78
N ILE A 194 3.45 7.11 15.47
CA ILE A 194 3.44 8.18 14.46
C ILE A 194 2.83 9.45 15.07
N PRO A 195 3.65 10.29 15.72
CA PRO A 195 3.17 11.55 16.28
C PRO A 195 2.49 12.43 15.24
N THR A 196 1.35 13.02 15.59
CA THR A 196 0.58 13.90 14.68
C THR A 196 1.38 15.11 14.21
N GLU A 197 2.37 15.56 14.97
CA GLU A 197 3.33 16.59 14.57
C GLU A 197 4.11 16.17 13.32
N ASN A 198 4.57 14.90 13.27
CA ASN A 198 5.28 14.38 12.09
C ASN A 198 4.34 14.28 10.88
N VAL A 199 3.06 13.93 11.09
CA VAL A 199 2.05 13.90 10.03
C VAL A 199 1.85 15.29 9.43
N ARG A 200 1.70 16.32 10.28
CA ARG A 200 1.56 17.72 9.84
C ARG A 200 2.82 18.21 9.12
N ARG A 201 4.00 17.86 9.63
CA ARG A 201 5.26 18.19 8.96
C ARG A 201 5.38 17.53 7.58
N PHE A 202 4.91 16.30 7.43
CA PHE A 202 4.84 15.62 6.13
C PHE A 202 3.93 16.37 5.17
N GLU A 203 2.72 16.74 5.60
CA GLU A 203 1.76 17.55 4.83
C GLU A 203 2.38 18.90 4.39
N GLU A 204 3.02 19.62 5.32
CA GLU A 204 3.69 20.89 5.01
C GLU A 204 4.80 20.75 3.97
N GLN A 205 5.59 19.66 4.03
CA GLN A 205 6.66 19.41 3.07
C GLN A 205 6.11 19.10 1.67
N LEU A 206 5.05 18.29 1.58
CA LEU A 206 4.35 18.04 0.33
C LEU A 206 3.80 19.34 -0.28
N ALA A 207 3.12 20.15 0.53
CA ALA A 207 2.58 21.43 0.09
C ALA A 207 3.68 22.41 -0.39
N LYS A 208 4.80 22.50 0.32
CA LYS A 208 5.95 23.31 -0.08
C LYS A 208 6.58 22.85 -1.39
N ALA A 209 6.56 21.56 -1.66
CA ALA A 209 7.05 20.97 -2.91
C ALA A 209 6.03 21.09 -4.07
N GLY A 210 4.83 21.62 -3.81
CA GLY A 210 3.76 21.72 -4.81
C GLY A 210 3.10 20.39 -5.14
N VAL A 211 3.26 19.38 -4.28
CA VAL A 211 2.64 18.08 -4.46
C VAL A 211 1.18 18.17 -4.00
N GLU A 212 0.25 17.79 -4.89
CA GLU A 212 -1.16 17.65 -4.54
C GLU A 212 -1.32 16.60 -3.45
N ASN A 213 -1.98 16.96 -2.34
CA ASN A 213 -2.10 16.02 -1.23
C ASN A 213 -3.38 16.20 -0.43
N GLU A 214 -3.86 15.09 0.14
CA GLU A 214 -4.91 15.02 1.13
C GLU A 214 -4.39 14.21 2.31
N ILE A 215 -4.22 14.85 3.46
CA ILE A 215 -3.75 14.21 4.70
C ILE A 215 -4.87 14.25 5.73
N VAL A 216 -5.31 13.06 6.15
CA VAL A 216 -6.42 12.89 7.09
C VAL A 216 -5.89 12.28 8.39
N ILE A 217 -6.23 12.92 9.50
CA ILE A 217 -5.94 12.41 10.85
C ILE A 217 -7.27 12.06 11.52
N TYR A 218 -7.49 10.79 11.83
CA TYR A 218 -8.69 10.30 12.51
C TYR A 218 -8.53 10.44 14.03
N PRO A 219 -9.25 11.37 14.68
CA PRO A 219 -9.12 11.58 16.12
C PRO A 219 -9.41 10.31 16.91
N GLY A 220 -8.54 9.97 17.86
CA GLY A 220 -8.69 8.79 18.70
C GLY A 220 -8.39 7.45 18.05
N ALA A 221 -8.25 7.37 16.73
CA ALA A 221 -7.88 6.13 16.06
C ALA A 221 -6.40 5.80 16.31
N PRO A 222 -6.06 4.55 16.64
CA PRO A 222 -4.68 4.12 16.86
C PRO A 222 -4.02 3.69 15.53
N HIS A 223 -2.76 3.23 15.63
CA HIS A 223 -2.14 2.44 14.56
C HIS A 223 -3.02 1.24 14.20
N SER A 224 -3.03 0.83 12.93
CA SER A 224 -3.82 -0.31 12.43
C SER A 224 -5.34 -0.19 12.64
N PHE A 225 -5.88 1.04 12.65
CA PHE A 225 -7.33 1.24 12.78
C PHE A 225 -8.12 0.62 11.62
N PHE A 226 -7.50 0.39 10.48
CA PHE A 226 -8.09 -0.22 9.28
C PHE A 226 -7.79 -1.73 9.17
N ASP A 227 -6.96 -2.29 10.04
CA ASP A 227 -6.61 -3.73 10.11
C ASP A 227 -7.28 -4.32 11.37
N ARG A 228 -6.50 -4.72 12.36
CA ARG A 228 -6.96 -5.41 13.56
C ARG A 228 -7.98 -4.63 14.42
N ARG A 229 -8.04 -3.33 14.25
CA ARG A 229 -8.95 -2.45 15.00
C ARG A 229 -10.11 -1.94 14.13
N ALA A 230 -10.29 -2.51 12.91
CA ALA A 230 -11.30 -2.02 11.98
C ALA A 230 -12.72 -2.03 12.54
N MET A 231 -13.08 -3.03 13.35
CA MET A 231 -14.39 -3.12 13.98
C MET A 231 -14.58 -2.07 15.09
N ASP A 232 -13.53 -1.80 15.88
CA ASP A 232 -13.57 -0.79 16.95
C ASP A 232 -13.62 0.64 16.39
N TYR A 233 -13.05 0.83 15.19
CA TYR A 233 -12.97 2.12 14.49
C TYR A 233 -13.71 2.07 13.15
N ALA A 234 -14.89 1.43 13.14
CA ALA A 234 -15.66 1.19 11.92
C ALA A 234 -15.97 2.47 11.12
N ALA A 235 -16.28 3.58 11.81
CA ALA A 235 -16.53 4.86 11.16
C ALA A 235 -15.28 5.42 10.45
N ALA A 236 -14.12 5.36 11.10
CA ALA A 236 -12.85 5.77 10.50
C ALA A 236 -12.46 4.87 9.31
N SER A 237 -12.67 3.56 9.44
CA SER A 237 -12.40 2.60 8.36
C SER A 237 -13.31 2.79 7.16
N ALA A 238 -14.59 3.09 7.39
CA ALA A 238 -15.55 3.37 6.32
C ALA A 238 -15.22 4.69 5.59
N ASP A 239 -14.91 5.77 6.33
CA ASP A 239 -14.47 7.04 5.75
C ASP A 239 -13.16 6.86 4.96
N ALA A 240 -12.21 6.11 5.50
CA ALA A 240 -10.93 5.82 4.82
C ALA A 240 -11.16 5.10 3.47
N TRP A 241 -12.07 4.11 3.40
CA TRP A 241 -12.48 3.49 2.15
C TRP A 241 -13.07 4.49 1.16
N GLN A 242 -14.00 5.34 1.62
CA GLN A 242 -14.63 6.36 0.76
C GLN A 242 -13.58 7.30 0.17
N ARG A 243 -12.60 7.75 0.97
CA ARG A 243 -11.50 8.62 0.51
C ARG A 243 -10.59 7.92 -0.49
N VAL A 244 -10.23 6.67 -0.25
CA VAL A 244 -9.44 5.87 -1.22
C VAL A 244 -10.15 5.80 -2.57
N LEU A 245 -11.45 5.46 -2.57
CA LEU A 245 -12.22 5.35 -3.82
C LEU A 245 -12.42 6.70 -4.50
N ALA A 246 -12.67 7.78 -3.72
CA ALA A 246 -12.79 9.13 -4.26
C ALA A 246 -11.46 9.63 -4.86
N PHE A 247 -10.34 9.37 -4.19
CA PHE A 247 -9.01 9.72 -4.69
C PHE A 247 -8.69 8.98 -5.98
N ILE A 248 -8.95 7.67 -6.05
CA ILE A 248 -8.78 6.90 -7.28
C ILE A 248 -9.65 7.46 -8.40
N ALA A 249 -10.94 7.73 -8.14
CA ALA A 249 -11.85 8.26 -9.16
C ALA A 249 -11.46 9.66 -9.67
N ALA A 250 -10.88 10.50 -8.83
CA ALA A 250 -10.43 11.84 -9.21
C ALA A 250 -9.18 11.85 -10.10
N HIS A 251 -8.39 10.76 -10.08
CA HIS A 251 -7.11 10.67 -10.80
C HIS A 251 -7.09 9.55 -11.87
N THR A 252 -8.27 9.03 -12.28
CA THR A 252 -8.42 7.99 -13.31
C THR A 252 -8.73 8.54 -14.69
#